data_635429c8a9ff247118175c496c4bad5f
#
_entry.id   635429c8a9ff247118175c496c4bad5f
#
_cell.length_a   1.000
_cell.length_b   1.000
_cell.length_c   1.000
_cell.angle_alpha   90.00
_cell.angle_beta   90.00
_cell.angle_gamma   90.00
#
_symmetry.space_group_name_H-M   'P 1'
#
loop_
_entity.id
_entity.type
_entity.pdbx_description
1 polymer ?
#
loop_
_entity_poly.entity_id
_entity_poly.type
_entity_poly.pdbx_seq_one_letter_code
_entity_poly.pdbx_strand_id
1 'polypeptide(L)'
;MKFSWERNLIVLWTGVFFCSMAYSVSIPFLPIFLNVELGVHTHLEIWSGFAFGITFLASALISPYWGSLADKYGRKPMLIRSGFSLAALYLINYFVHDPYLFLIVRIFQGLLAGFVPAAIALVATNTPEEKTGYALGVMSTAGATGSIIGPLIGGVVSHYYGNREAFIFSSLIVLISALIATFFAKEQNFNRSAARSHVSDDLKQAAANRPFMALLFMVGISTFSVMILEPLITVYVLQMGVSTKSASLSSGIIFSAVGIATVLMAPRWGKWGGRIGYGKVLYIGLLGGGIGNILQFFITNYIGFGILRFVYGLFFAGVYPAINAMIVQATDKGFRGRAFSLNQSASQIATMAGPIVGGLLGAWLPIRWLFVINGGALILCAVLYKTRSAAVEARGSVVQARR
;
A
#
# COMPACT_ATOMS: atom_id res chain seq x y z
N MET A 1 7.54 35.31 -4.85
CA MET A 1 8.52 34.24 -4.57
C MET A 1 8.80 33.49 -5.86
N LYS A 2 10.06 33.35 -6.26
CA LYS A 2 10.44 32.51 -7.40
C LYS A 2 10.00 31.06 -7.13
N PHE A 3 9.55 30.36 -8.15
CA PHE A 3 9.23 28.93 -8.07
C PHE A 3 10.52 28.14 -7.88
N SER A 4 10.51 27.23 -6.90
CA SER A 4 11.55 26.21 -6.72
C SER A 4 10.86 24.85 -6.69
N TRP A 5 11.30 23.93 -7.54
CA TRP A 5 10.78 22.59 -7.59
C TRP A 5 11.07 21.82 -6.28
N GLU A 6 12.20 22.11 -5.62
CA GLU A 6 12.57 21.50 -4.33
C GLU A 6 11.57 21.90 -3.24
N ARG A 7 11.19 23.18 -3.19
CA ARG A 7 10.17 23.65 -2.24
C ARG A 7 8.83 22.99 -2.51
N ASN A 8 8.44 22.88 -3.77
CA ASN A 8 7.18 22.23 -4.15
C ASN A 8 7.21 20.73 -3.80
N LEU A 9 8.37 20.07 -3.97
CA LEU A 9 8.59 18.69 -3.56
C LEU A 9 8.40 18.52 -2.05
N ILE A 10 8.96 19.38 -1.21
CA ILE A 10 8.80 19.32 0.25
C ILE A 10 7.33 19.51 0.65
N VAL A 11 6.64 20.49 0.06
CA VAL A 11 5.22 20.75 0.30
C VAL A 11 4.36 19.55 -0.03
N LEU A 12 4.57 18.94 -1.20
CA LEU A 12 3.81 17.78 -1.65
C LEU A 12 4.19 16.50 -0.88
N TRP A 13 5.46 16.37 -0.50
CA TRP A 13 5.90 15.30 0.40
C TRP A 13 5.16 15.35 1.74
N THR A 14 5.12 16.53 2.36
CA THR A 14 4.40 16.74 3.64
C THR A 14 2.91 16.45 3.49
N GLY A 15 2.30 16.88 2.38
CA GLY A 15 0.89 16.58 2.09
C GLY A 15 0.62 15.08 1.94
N VAL A 16 1.46 14.37 1.19
CA VAL A 16 1.32 12.91 1.00
C VAL A 16 1.59 12.16 2.31
N PHE A 17 2.58 12.59 3.10
CA PHE A 17 2.85 12.01 4.40
C PHE A 17 1.62 12.08 5.32
N PHE A 18 1.02 13.26 5.49
CA PHE A 18 -0.18 13.43 6.32
C PHE A 18 -1.39 12.68 5.76
N CYS A 19 -1.61 12.69 4.44
CA CYS A 19 -2.72 11.97 3.83
C CYS A 19 -2.59 10.45 4.01
N SER A 20 -1.38 9.90 3.80
CA SER A 20 -1.10 8.47 4.01
C SER A 20 -1.18 8.08 5.48
N MET A 21 -0.72 8.94 6.38
CA MET A 21 -0.84 8.74 7.82
C MET A 21 -2.31 8.69 8.24
N ALA A 22 -3.13 9.65 7.82
CA ALA A 22 -4.56 9.70 8.16
C ALA A 22 -5.33 8.48 7.67
N TYR A 23 -5.00 7.97 6.46
CA TYR A 23 -5.56 6.72 5.97
C TYR A 23 -5.20 5.56 6.89
N SER A 24 -3.93 5.44 7.25
CA SER A 24 -3.40 4.31 8.04
C SER A 24 -3.79 4.38 9.52
N VAL A 25 -4.15 5.57 10.04
CA VAL A 25 -4.68 5.75 11.41
C VAL A 25 -5.88 4.82 11.65
N SER A 26 -6.76 4.62 10.65
CA SER A 26 -7.97 3.82 10.82
C SER A 26 -7.71 2.30 10.87
N ILE A 27 -6.55 1.82 10.42
CA ILE A 27 -6.28 0.39 10.26
C ILE A 27 -6.43 -0.40 11.56
N PRO A 28 -5.79 -0.03 12.70
CA PRO A 28 -5.84 -0.84 13.91
C PRO A 28 -7.17 -0.79 14.65
N PHE A 29 -7.94 0.28 14.52
CA PHE A 29 -9.18 0.42 15.29
C PHE A 29 -10.45 0.11 14.49
N LEU A 30 -10.39 0.02 13.17
CA LEU A 30 -11.57 -0.16 12.33
C LEU A 30 -12.43 -1.38 12.69
N PRO A 31 -11.86 -2.58 12.91
CA PRO A 31 -12.67 -3.73 13.34
C PRO A 31 -13.32 -3.50 14.72
N ILE A 32 -12.62 -2.80 15.62
CA ILE A 32 -13.15 -2.49 16.96
C ILE A 32 -14.26 -1.47 16.86
N PHE A 33 -14.12 -0.44 16.00
CA PHE A 33 -15.17 0.53 15.71
C PHE A 33 -16.43 -0.14 15.16
N LEU A 34 -16.28 -1.07 14.22
CA LEU A 34 -17.40 -1.86 13.69
C LEU A 34 -18.10 -2.67 14.80
N ASN A 35 -17.33 -3.31 15.67
CA ASN A 35 -17.87 -4.16 16.72
C ASN A 35 -18.53 -3.35 17.84
N VAL A 36 -17.82 -2.37 18.41
CA VAL A 36 -18.22 -1.65 19.62
C VAL A 36 -19.18 -0.51 19.31
N GLU A 37 -18.87 0.27 18.27
CA GLU A 37 -19.58 1.52 17.99
C GLU A 37 -20.75 1.34 17.02
N LEU A 38 -20.64 0.37 16.10
CA LEU A 38 -21.67 0.10 15.10
C LEU A 38 -22.43 -1.21 15.36
N GLY A 39 -22.13 -1.93 16.45
CA GLY A 39 -22.89 -3.12 16.89
C GLY A 39 -22.71 -4.35 15.97
N VAL A 40 -21.64 -4.43 15.20
CA VAL A 40 -21.39 -5.58 14.33
C VAL A 40 -20.74 -6.70 15.16
N HIS A 41 -21.56 -7.60 15.67
CA HIS A 41 -21.09 -8.72 16.51
C HIS A 41 -20.93 -10.03 15.74
N THR A 42 -21.52 -10.14 14.56
CA THR A 42 -21.46 -11.33 13.71
C THR A 42 -20.70 -11.04 12.43
N HIS A 43 -19.87 -12.00 11.99
CA HIS A 43 -19.09 -11.91 10.75
C HIS A 43 -18.22 -10.64 10.68
N LEU A 44 -17.58 -10.27 11.80
CA LEU A 44 -16.75 -9.07 11.91
C LEU A 44 -15.60 -9.06 10.88
N GLU A 45 -15.09 -10.24 10.53
CA GLU A 45 -14.06 -10.45 9.50
C GLU A 45 -14.56 -9.98 8.13
N ILE A 46 -15.80 -10.34 7.76
CA ILE A 46 -16.43 -9.94 6.49
C ILE A 46 -16.59 -8.42 6.45
N TRP A 47 -17.20 -7.85 7.49
CA TRP A 47 -17.41 -6.42 7.58
C TRP A 47 -16.10 -5.63 7.52
N SER A 48 -15.09 -6.09 8.24
CA SER A 48 -13.74 -5.47 8.23
C SER A 48 -13.12 -5.54 6.83
N GLY A 49 -13.15 -6.72 6.20
CA GLY A 49 -12.63 -6.91 4.85
C GLY A 49 -13.32 -6.02 3.81
N PHE A 50 -14.67 -5.95 3.86
CA PHE A 50 -15.42 -5.06 2.97
C PHE A 50 -15.16 -3.58 3.25
N ALA A 51 -15.12 -3.16 4.51
CA ALA A 51 -14.86 -1.76 4.87
C ALA A 51 -13.49 -1.26 4.38
N PHE A 52 -12.48 -2.13 4.31
CA PHE A 52 -11.20 -1.82 3.68
C PHE A 52 -11.30 -1.90 2.15
N GLY A 53 -11.75 -3.03 1.61
CA GLY A 53 -11.66 -3.33 0.19
C GLY A 53 -12.56 -2.46 -0.69
N ILE A 54 -13.76 -2.10 -0.22
CA ILE A 54 -14.74 -1.31 -0.99
C ILE A 54 -14.21 0.09 -1.34
N THR A 55 -13.41 0.68 -0.45
CA THR A 55 -12.77 1.98 -0.68
C THR A 55 -11.79 1.91 -1.84
N PHE A 56 -10.97 0.86 -1.88
CA PHE A 56 -10.02 0.65 -2.99
C PHE A 56 -10.72 0.29 -4.30
N LEU A 57 -11.78 -0.52 -4.23
CA LEU A 57 -12.60 -0.85 -5.39
C LEU A 57 -13.20 0.42 -6.02
N ALA A 58 -13.85 1.25 -5.21
CA ALA A 58 -14.45 2.50 -5.67
C ALA A 58 -13.39 3.46 -6.25
N SER A 59 -12.22 3.55 -5.60
CA SER A 59 -11.09 4.35 -6.08
C SER A 59 -10.54 3.84 -7.41
N ALA A 60 -10.38 2.53 -7.58
CA ALA A 60 -9.89 1.94 -8.82
C ALA A 60 -10.84 2.21 -10.00
N LEU A 61 -12.16 2.07 -9.79
CA LEU A 61 -13.18 2.28 -10.81
C LEU A 61 -13.24 3.74 -11.28
N ILE A 62 -13.09 4.71 -10.38
CA ILE A 62 -13.22 6.14 -10.71
C ILE A 62 -11.87 6.78 -11.11
N SER A 63 -10.75 6.14 -10.84
CA SER A 63 -9.41 6.69 -11.09
C SER A 63 -9.17 7.18 -12.53
N PRO A 64 -9.61 6.46 -13.60
CA PRO A 64 -9.46 6.94 -14.98
C PRO A 64 -10.21 8.25 -15.25
N TYR A 65 -11.38 8.41 -14.65
CA TYR A 65 -12.17 9.64 -14.76
C TYR A 65 -11.44 10.83 -14.13
N TRP A 66 -10.98 10.70 -12.89
CA TRP A 66 -10.22 11.77 -12.23
C TRP A 66 -8.89 12.06 -12.92
N GLY A 67 -8.23 11.03 -13.47
CA GLY A 67 -7.04 11.20 -14.28
C GLY A 67 -7.31 12.08 -15.51
N SER A 68 -8.42 11.83 -16.24
CA SER A 68 -8.79 12.64 -17.39
C SER A 68 -9.15 14.09 -17.03
N LEU A 69 -9.79 14.29 -15.87
CA LEU A 69 -10.05 15.64 -15.36
C LEU A 69 -8.77 16.37 -14.94
N ALA A 70 -7.83 15.66 -14.33
CA ALA A 70 -6.52 16.22 -13.97
C ALA A 70 -5.74 16.71 -15.19
N ASP A 71 -5.84 15.99 -16.30
CA ASP A 71 -5.22 16.42 -17.56
C ASP A 71 -5.96 17.60 -18.22
N LYS A 72 -7.26 17.78 -17.96
CA LYS A 72 -8.06 18.87 -18.51
C LYS A 72 -7.99 20.15 -17.68
N TYR A 73 -8.02 20.03 -16.35
CA TYR A 73 -8.16 21.16 -15.43
C TYR A 73 -6.91 21.42 -14.58
N GLY A 74 -5.91 20.53 -14.65
CA GLY A 74 -4.72 20.58 -13.83
C GLY A 74 -4.75 19.62 -12.66
N ARG A 75 -3.58 19.30 -12.14
CA ARG A 75 -3.38 18.35 -11.02
C ARG A 75 -3.61 18.98 -9.66
N LYS A 76 -3.26 20.25 -9.50
CA LYS A 76 -3.48 20.99 -8.25
C LYS A 76 -4.95 21.09 -7.87
N PRO A 77 -5.91 21.45 -8.77
CA PRO A 77 -7.33 21.43 -8.43
C PRO A 77 -7.83 20.03 -7.98
N MET A 78 -7.35 18.97 -8.63
CA MET A 78 -7.73 17.59 -8.26
C MET A 78 -7.18 17.20 -6.87
N LEU A 79 -5.96 17.62 -6.56
CA LEU A 79 -5.35 17.46 -5.25
C LEU A 79 -6.18 18.14 -4.15
N ILE A 80 -6.53 19.41 -4.35
CA ILE A 80 -7.31 20.21 -3.40
C ILE A 80 -8.70 19.61 -3.19
N ARG A 81 -9.40 19.28 -4.28
CA ARG A 81 -10.71 18.62 -4.24
C ARG A 81 -10.65 17.34 -3.38
N SER A 82 -9.71 16.46 -3.68
CA SER A 82 -9.58 15.19 -2.97
C SER A 82 -9.26 15.40 -1.49
N GLY A 83 -8.37 16.33 -1.15
CA GLY A 83 -8.02 16.63 0.23
C GLY A 83 -9.22 17.10 1.06
N PHE A 84 -9.96 18.11 0.60
CA PHE A 84 -11.14 18.63 1.33
C PHE A 84 -12.27 17.60 1.38
N SER A 85 -12.52 16.88 0.28
CA SER A 85 -13.56 15.82 0.26
C SER A 85 -13.24 14.70 1.24
N LEU A 86 -11.98 14.23 1.30
CA LEU A 86 -11.58 13.20 2.25
C LEU A 86 -11.66 13.70 3.69
N ALA A 87 -11.24 14.93 3.98
CA ALA A 87 -11.36 15.52 5.31
C ALA A 87 -12.82 15.54 5.78
N ALA A 88 -13.74 15.99 4.91
CA ALA A 88 -15.17 15.99 5.20
C ALA A 88 -15.71 14.57 5.45
N LEU A 89 -15.32 13.59 4.62
CA LEU A 89 -15.79 12.21 4.75
C LEU A 89 -15.21 11.51 6.01
N TYR A 90 -13.98 11.83 6.41
CA TYR A 90 -13.46 11.37 7.71
C TYR A 90 -14.25 11.98 8.88
N LEU A 91 -14.62 13.26 8.81
CA LEU A 91 -15.45 13.87 9.82
C LEU A 91 -16.86 13.26 9.87
N ILE A 92 -17.45 12.94 8.71
CA ILE A 92 -18.75 12.28 8.63
C ILE A 92 -18.72 10.92 9.33
N ASN A 93 -17.63 10.15 9.25
CA ASN A 93 -17.51 8.87 9.94
C ASN A 93 -17.67 8.98 11.46
N TYR A 94 -17.34 10.10 12.06
CA TYR A 94 -17.57 10.36 13.49
C TYR A 94 -19.06 10.29 13.85
N PHE A 95 -19.94 10.79 12.97
CA PHE A 95 -21.40 10.86 13.20
C PHE A 95 -22.14 9.60 12.73
N VAL A 96 -21.47 8.64 12.10
CA VAL A 96 -22.10 7.43 11.61
C VAL A 96 -22.35 6.45 12.76
N HIS A 97 -23.58 5.91 12.84
CA HIS A 97 -24.02 4.93 13.84
C HIS A 97 -24.55 3.64 13.21
N ASP A 98 -24.67 3.60 11.90
CA ASP A 98 -25.17 2.45 11.15
C ASP A 98 -24.03 1.85 10.29
N PRO A 99 -23.83 0.51 10.31
CA PRO A 99 -22.74 -0.12 9.57
C PRO A 99 -22.90 -0.03 8.05
N TYR A 100 -24.12 -0.02 7.52
CA TYR A 100 -24.36 0.11 6.08
C TYR A 100 -24.06 1.54 5.61
N LEU A 101 -24.47 2.56 6.40
CA LEU A 101 -24.13 3.94 6.14
C LEU A 101 -22.61 4.15 6.18
N PHE A 102 -21.92 3.46 7.10
CA PHE A 102 -20.46 3.47 7.14
C PHE A 102 -19.83 2.96 5.85
N LEU A 103 -20.31 1.81 5.31
CA LEU A 103 -19.86 1.30 4.01
C LEU A 103 -20.12 2.28 2.86
N ILE A 104 -21.26 2.96 2.87
CA ILE A 104 -21.59 3.99 1.87
C ILE A 104 -20.56 5.14 1.96
N VAL A 105 -20.23 5.62 3.15
CA VAL A 105 -19.20 6.66 3.33
C VAL A 105 -17.84 6.15 2.85
N ARG A 106 -17.49 4.88 3.09
CA ARG A 106 -16.28 4.24 2.57
C ARG A 106 -16.23 4.21 1.04
N ILE A 107 -17.36 3.95 0.38
CA ILE A 107 -17.47 4.05 -1.09
C ILE A 107 -17.17 5.48 -1.54
N PHE A 108 -17.79 6.48 -0.92
CA PHE A 108 -17.53 7.87 -1.25
C PHE A 108 -16.08 8.29 -0.97
N GLN A 109 -15.46 7.78 0.08
CA GLN A 109 -14.01 7.98 0.32
C GLN A 109 -13.18 7.45 -0.85
N GLY A 110 -13.52 6.30 -1.40
CA GLY A 110 -12.88 5.76 -2.61
C GLY A 110 -13.17 6.60 -3.85
N LEU A 111 -14.42 6.96 -4.10
CA LEU A 111 -14.83 7.75 -5.28
C LEU A 111 -14.19 9.14 -5.30
N LEU A 112 -13.99 9.76 -4.16
CA LEU A 112 -13.42 11.10 -4.03
C LEU A 112 -11.92 11.08 -3.71
N ALA A 113 -11.29 9.90 -3.59
CA ALA A 113 -9.86 9.75 -3.43
C ALA A 113 -9.07 10.32 -4.61
N GLY A 114 -7.75 10.42 -4.47
CA GLY A 114 -6.87 10.86 -5.55
C GLY A 114 -5.78 11.85 -5.13
N PHE A 115 -5.68 12.17 -3.83
CA PHE A 115 -4.67 13.11 -3.31
C PHE A 115 -3.24 12.65 -3.64
N VAL A 116 -2.90 11.41 -3.28
CA VAL A 116 -1.55 10.86 -3.46
C VAL A 116 -1.15 10.78 -4.94
N PRO A 117 -1.94 10.16 -5.85
CA PRO A 117 -1.59 10.11 -7.27
C PRO A 117 -1.53 11.50 -7.90
N ALA A 118 -2.41 12.45 -7.53
CA ALA A 118 -2.35 13.81 -8.03
C ALA A 118 -1.06 14.53 -7.57
N ALA A 119 -0.64 14.35 -6.31
CA ALA A 119 0.60 14.91 -5.79
C ALA A 119 1.84 14.34 -6.51
N ILE A 120 1.88 13.03 -6.71
CA ILE A 120 2.97 12.36 -7.45
C ILE A 120 3.04 12.88 -8.89
N ALA A 121 1.90 12.98 -9.57
CA ALA A 121 1.83 13.50 -10.92
C ALA A 121 2.25 14.97 -11.00
N LEU A 122 1.90 15.79 -9.99
CA LEU A 122 2.29 17.20 -9.92
C LEU A 122 3.80 17.34 -9.71
N VAL A 123 4.42 16.51 -8.87
CA VAL A 123 5.89 16.47 -8.73
C VAL A 123 6.55 16.07 -10.05
N ALA A 124 6.06 15.01 -10.69
CA ALA A 124 6.65 14.51 -11.93
C ALA A 124 6.70 15.57 -13.04
N THR A 125 5.66 16.43 -13.12
CA THR A 125 5.58 17.47 -14.18
C THR A 125 6.25 18.79 -13.84
N ASN A 126 6.45 19.07 -12.55
CA ASN A 126 7.07 20.34 -12.10
C ASN A 126 8.56 20.19 -11.78
N THR A 127 9.11 18.97 -11.84
CA THR A 127 10.52 18.70 -11.59
C THR A 127 11.26 18.61 -12.92
N PRO A 128 12.50 19.18 -13.04
CA PRO A 128 13.34 18.98 -14.19
C PRO A 128 13.54 17.49 -14.52
N GLU A 129 13.56 17.13 -15.80
CA GLU A 129 13.61 15.74 -16.26
C GLU A 129 14.73 14.92 -15.60
N GLU A 130 15.93 15.52 -15.49
CA GLU A 130 17.11 14.89 -14.88
C GLU A 130 16.94 14.59 -13.38
N LYS A 131 16.05 15.31 -12.68
CA LYS A 131 15.79 15.19 -11.24
C LYS A 131 14.48 14.44 -10.91
N THR A 132 13.66 14.14 -11.91
CA THR A 132 12.34 13.52 -11.71
C THR A 132 12.43 12.18 -10.98
N GLY A 133 13.41 11.34 -11.34
CA GLY A 133 13.62 10.05 -10.65
C GLY A 133 13.94 10.23 -9.16
N TYR A 134 14.78 11.19 -8.81
CA TYR A 134 15.09 11.54 -7.41
C TYR A 134 13.82 12.03 -6.67
N ALA A 135 13.09 12.97 -7.28
CA ALA A 135 11.90 13.56 -6.67
C ALA A 135 10.81 12.52 -6.41
N LEU A 136 10.55 11.61 -7.35
CA LEU A 136 9.60 10.51 -7.18
C LEU A 136 10.08 9.50 -6.11
N GLY A 137 11.38 9.24 -6.03
CA GLY A 137 11.96 8.45 -4.96
C GLY A 137 11.72 9.08 -3.57
N VAL A 138 11.90 10.38 -3.44
CA VAL A 138 11.58 11.13 -2.21
C VAL A 138 10.07 11.06 -1.91
N MET A 139 9.19 11.24 -2.90
CA MET A 139 7.73 11.14 -2.71
C MET A 139 7.29 9.77 -2.19
N SER A 140 7.92 8.70 -2.63
CA SER A 140 7.58 7.34 -2.15
C SER A 140 7.87 7.17 -0.65
N THR A 141 8.89 7.88 -0.12
CA THR A 141 9.18 7.85 1.33
C THR A 141 8.08 8.51 2.16
N ALA A 142 7.38 9.50 1.63
CA ALA A 142 6.26 10.16 2.32
C ALA A 142 5.13 9.17 2.61
N GLY A 143 4.69 8.44 1.58
CA GLY A 143 3.65 7.42 1.71
C GLY A 143 4.05 6.31 2.68
N ALA A 144 5.27 5.78 2.52
CA ALA A 144 5.79 4.73 3.38
C ALA A 144 5.86 5.16 4.86
N THR A 145 6.42 6.34 5.13
CA THR A 145 6.55 6.87 6.51
C THR A 145 5.17 7.12 7.13
N GLY A 146 4.21 7.69 6.37
CA GLY A 146 2.84 7.90 6.81
C GLY A 146 2.15 6.58 7.18
N SER A 147 2.30 5.56 6.34
CA SER A 147 1.72 4.23 6.56
C SER A 147 2.30 3.49 7.77
N ILE A 148 3.54 3.80 8.16
CA ILE A 148 4.19 3.21 9.34
C ILE A 148 3.75 3.90 10.63
N ILE A 149 3.72 5.23 10.61
CA ILE A 149 3.41 6.03 11.81
C ILE A 149 1.90 6.04 12.07
N GLY A 150 1.07 6.00 11.02
CA GLY A 150 -0.38 6.07 11.13
C GLY A 150 -0.99 5.05 12.08
N PRO A 151 -0.72 3.75 11.95
CA PRO A 151 -1.28 2.73 12.83
C PRO A 151 -0.91 2.91 14.30
N LEU A 152 0.32 3.36 14.60
CA LEU A 152 0.72 3.64 15.97
C LEU A 152 -0.09 4.79 16.56
N ILE A 153 -0.17 5.90 15.82
CA ILE A 153 -0.96 7.07 16.24
C ILE A 153 -2.44 6.69 16.36
N GLY A 154 -2.97 5.95 15.39
CA GLY A 154 -4.35 5.47 15.41
C GLY A 154 -4.67 4.60 16.62
N GLY A 155 -3.76 3.68 16.95
CA GLY A 155 -3.86 2.86 18.15
C GLY A 155 -3.84 3.67 19.44
N VAL A 156 -2.93 4.66 19.53
CA VAL A 156 -2.83 5.57 20.70
C VAL A 156 -4.08 6.44 20.80
N VAL A 157 -4.49 7.13 19.74
CA VAL A 157 -5.65 8.01 19.75
C VAL A 157 -6.92 7.24 20.09
N SER A 158 -7.13 6.09 19.46
CA SER A 158 -8.30 5.24 19.74
C SER A 158 -8.32 4.72 21.17
N HIS A 159 -7.16 4.38 21.75
CA HIS A 159 -7.06 3.86 23.11
C HIS A 159 -7.38 4.92 24.19
N TYR A 160 -6.87 6.15 24.03
CA TYR A 160 -6.99 7.20 25.05
C TYR A 160 -8.21 8.09 24.86
N TYR A 161 -8.62 8.36 23.63
CA TYR A 161 -9.69 9.30 23.30
C TYR A 161 -10.95 8.63 22.77
N GLY A 162 -10.84 7.45 22.14
CA GLY A 162 -11.95 6.71 21.57
C GLY A 162 -11.81 6.45 20.07
N ASN A 163 -12.56 5.45 19.57
CA ASN A 163 -12.51 5.07 18.16
C ASN A 163 -13.13 6.13 17.24
N ARG A 164 -14.17 6.83 17.70
CA ARG A 164 -14.82 7.90 16.92
C ARG A 164 -13.92 9.11 16.79
N GLU A 165 -13.26 9.49 17.87
CA GLU A 165 -12.34 10.62 17.94
C GLU A 165 -11.13 10.44 17.01
N ALA A 166 -10.72 9.19 16.77
CA ALA A 166 -9.68 8.89 15.80
C ALA A 166 -10.07 9.30 14.35
N PHE A 167 -11.36 9.30 14.01
CA PHE A 167 -11.82 9.85 12.72
C PHE A 167 -11.74 11.37 12.66
N ILE A 168 -12.02 12.07 13.76
CA ILE A 168 -11.81 13.52 13.84
C ILE A 168 -10.32 13.84 13.64
N PHE A 169 -9.45 13.09 14.31
CA PHE A 169 -8.01 13.26 14.17
C PHE A 169 -7.55 13.03 12.72
N SER A 170 -8.04 11.98 12.06
CA SER A 170 -7.78 11.73 10.65
C SER A 170 -8.29 12.87 9.76
N SER A 171 -9.50 13.38 10.03
CA SER A 171 -10.07 14.52 9.31
C SER A 171 -9.20 15.77 9.42
N LEU A 172 -8.75 16.11 10.63
CA LEU A 172 -7.89 17.27 10.87
C LEU A 172 -6.55 17.15 10.15
N ILE A 173 -5.93 15.98 10.16
CA ILE A 173 -4.67 15.72 9.45
C ILE A 173 -4.83 15.89 7.95
N VAL A 174 -5.89 15.33 7.36
CA VAL A 174 -6.16 15.47 5.92
C VAL A 174 -6.52 16.92 5.58
N LEU A 175 -7.25 17.62 6.45
CA LEU A 175 -7.54 19.04 6.28
C LEU A 175 -6.26 19.86 6.25
N ILE A 176 -5.34 19.63 7.18
CA ILE A 176 -4.02 20.27 7.20
C ILE A 176 -3.27 19.99 5.89
N SER A 177 -3.29 18.75 5.42
CA SER A 177 -2.70 18.36 4.15
C SER A 177 -3.31 19.14 2.97
N ALA A 178 -4.65 19.26 2.94
CA ALA A 178 -5.38 20.00 1.91
C ALA A 178 -5.05 21.50 1.93
N LEU A 179 -4.97 22.09 3.12
CA LEU A 179 -4.59 23.50 3.31
C LEU A 179 -3.13 23.76 2.88
N ILE A 180 -2.19 22.91 3.28
CA ILE A 180 -0.79 22.99 2.84
C ILE A 180 -0.72 22.95 1.30
N ALA A 181 -1.43 22.01 0.67
CA ALA A 181 -1.47 21.89 -0.76
C ALA A 181 -2.11 23.13 -1.44
N THR A 182 -3.18 23.66 -0.87
CA THR A 182 -3.88 24.85 -1.40
C THR A 182 -3.00 26.08 -1.44
N PHE A 183 -2.35 26.38 -0.31
CA PHE A 183 -1.61 27.64 -0.16
C PHE A 183 -0.17 27.55 -0.66
N PHE A 184 0.47 26.42 -0.56
CA PHE A 184 1.92 26.29 -0.82
C PHE A 184 2.27 25.48 -2.06
N ALA A 185 1.44 24.54 -2.53
CA ALA A 185 1.72 23.83 -3.77
C ALA A 185 1.48 24.74 -5.00
N LYS A 186 2.38 24.64 -5.97
CA LYS A 186 2.28 25.37 -7.24
C LYS A 186 2.28 24.39 -8.39
N GLU A 187 1.46 24.65 -9.39
CA GLU A 187 1.44 23.95 -10.66
C GLU A 187 1.98 24.88 -11.74
N GLN A 188 3.08 24.47 -12.37
CA GLN A 188 3.69 25.12 -13.53
C GLN A 188 3.75 24.09 -14.65
N ASN A 189 3.95 24.52 -15.87
CA ASN A 189 4.09 23.67 -17.05
C ASN A 189 2.86 22.77 -17.34
N PHE A 190 1.65 23.26 -17.00
CA PHE A 190 0.45 22.56 -17.37
C PHE A 190 0.25 22.59 -18.89
N ASN A 191 0.51 21.45 -19.56
CA ASN A 191 0.34 21.31 -21.00
C ASN A 191 -0.84 20.38 -21.31
N ARG A 192 -1.90 20.94 -21.91
CA ARG A 192 -3.11 20.20 -22.32
C ARG A 192 -2.90 19.19 -23.46
N SER A 193 -1.77 19.27 -24.16
CA SER A 193 -1.54 18.58 -25.43
C SER A 193 -0.63 17.36 -25.36
N ALA A 194 -0.30 16.85 -24.16
CA ALA A 194 0.57 15.66 -24.06
C ALA A 194 -0.12 14.45 -24.69
N ALA A 195 0.46 13.92 -25.76
CA ALA A 195 -0.02 12.71 -26.43
C ALA A 195 0.01 11.52 -25.47
N ARG A 196 -1.14 10.85 -25.31
CA ARG A 196 -1.24 9.61 -24.51
C ARG A 196 -0.90 8.43 -25.40
N SER A 197 -0.06 7.53 -24.90
CA SER A 197 0.01 6.16 -25.44
C SER A 197 -1.34 5.45 -25.15
N HIS A 198 -1.79 4.62 -26.06
CA HIS A 198 -2.97 3.79 -25.80
C HIS A 198 -2.65 2.73 -24.77
N VAL A 199 -3.43 2.62 -23.70
CA VAL A 199 -3.26 1.61 -22.63
C VAL A 199 -3.22 0.19 -23.22
N SER A 200 -3.95 -0.07 -24.30
CA SER A 200 -3.92 -1.35 -25.04
C SER A 200 -2.54 -1.69 -25.59
N ASP A 201 -1.78 -0.72 -26.07
CA ASP A 201 -0.45 -0.96 -26.64
C ASP A 201 0.58 -1.17 -25.55
N ASP A 202 0.44 -0.47 -24.43
CA ASP A 202 1.27 -0.71 -23.23
C ASP A 202 1.04 -2.11 -22.67
N LEU A 203 -0.21 -2.58 -22.63
CA LEU A 203 -0.55 -3.94 -22.20
C LEU A 203 -0.01 -4.99 -23.18
N LYS A 204 -0.10 -4.78 -24.50
CA LYS A 204 0.49 -5.69 -25.50
C LYS A 204 2.00 -5.76 -25.36
N GLN A 205 2.67 -4.62 -25.19
CA GLN A 205 4.12 -4.57 -24.99
C GLN A 205 4.53 -5.28 -23.69
N ALA A 206 3.76 -5.07 -22.61
CA ALA A 206 3.96 -5.78 -21.35
C ALA A 206 3.79 -7.29 -21.51
N ALA A 207 2.71 -7.74 -22.17
CA ALA A 207 2.42 -9.16 -22.40
C ALA A 207 3.47 -9.88 -23.24
N ALA A 208 4.12 -9.15 -24.15
CA ALA A 208 5.24 -9.69 -24.95
C ALA A 208 6.51 -9.90 -24.10
N ASN A 209 6.67 -9.17 -22.99
CA ASN A 209 7.81 -9.28 -22.09
C ASN A 209 7.52 -10.24 -20.94
N ARG A 210 7.79 -11.54 -21.14
CA ARG A 210 7.54 -12.59 -20.14
C ARG A 210 8.24 -12.36 -18.78
N PRO A 211 9.52 -11.93 -18.70
CA PRO A 211 10.14 -11.55 -17.43
C PRO A 211 9.39 -10.46 -16.69
N PHE A 212 8.97 -9.40 -17.39
CA PHE A 212 8.21 -8.30 -16.79
C PHE A 212 6.84 -8.77 -16.29
N MET A 213 6.12 -9.59 -17.06
CA MET A 213 4.83 -10.17 -16.60
C MET A 213 4.99 -11.01 -15.34
N ALA A 214 6.06 -11.76 -15.20
CA ALA A 214 6.35 -12.50 -13.98
C ALA A 214 6.56 -11.55 -12.77
N LEU A 215 7.21 -10.42 -12.96
CA LEU A 215 7.40 -9.41 -11.92
C LEU A 215 6.08 -8.73 -11.54
N LEU A 216 5.19 -8.43 -12.50
CA LEU A 216 3.85 -7.93 -12.22
C LEU A 216 3.03 -8.92 -11.39
N PHE A 217 3.13 -10.20 -11.70
CA PHE A 217 2.50 -11.25 -10.89
C PHE A 217 3.09 -11.32 -9.48
N MET A 218 4.42 -11.21 -9.34
CA MET A 218 5.10 -11.23 -8.04
C MET A 218 4.70 -10.04 -7.16
N VAL A 219 4.59 -8.83 -7.72
CA VAL A 219 4.12 -7.67 -6.93
C VAL A 219 2.66 -7.84 -6.54
N GLY A 220 1.81 -8.35 -7.46
CA GLY A 220 0.41 -8.62 -7.17
C GLY A 220 0.25 -9.59 -6.00
N ILE A 221 0.91 -10.74 -6.05
CA ILE A 221 0.88 -11.74 -4.96
C ILE A 221 1.48 -11.20 -3.66
N SER A 222 2.59 -10.48 -3.73
CA SER A 222 3.22 -9.91 -2.53
C SER A 222 2.32 -8.88 -1.86
N THR A 223 1.66 -8.00 -2.63
CA THR A 223 0.71 -7.03 -2.11
C THR A 223 -0.56 -7.71 -1.59
N PHE A 224 -1.09 -8.69 -2.32
CA PHE A 224 -2.23 -9.48 -1.88
C PHE A 224 -1.95 -10.19 -0.55
N SER A 225 -0.75 -10.77 -0.40
CA SER A 225 -0.28 -11.42 0.81
C SER A 225 -0.28 -10.50 2.04
N VAL A 226 0.06 -9.23 1.86
CA VAL A 226 -0.01 -8.24 2.94
C VAL A 226 -1.46 -7.86 3.22
N MET A 227 -2.21 -7.53 2.17
CA MET A 227 -3.56 -6.96 2.27
C MET A 227 -4.62 -7.96 2.74
N ILE A 228 -4.46 -9.25 2.46
CA ILE A 228 -5.39 -10.30 2.92
C ILE A 228 -5.45 -10.42 4.45
N LEU A 229 -4.33 -10.14 5.12
CA LEU A 229 -4.23 -10.23 6.58
C LEU A 229 -4.52 -8.90 7.28
N GLU A 230 -4.40 -7.76 6.59
CA GLU A 230 -4.44 -6.43 7.19
C GLU A 230 -5.71 -6.18 8.02
N PRO A 231 -6.94 -6.41 7.53
CA PRO A 231 -8.16 -6.19 8.31
C PRO A 231 -8.34 -7.22 9.44
N LEU A 232 -7.66 -8.35 9.37
CA LEU A 232 -7.84 -9.47 10.28
C LEU A 232 -6.88 -9.45 11.48
N ILE A 233 -5.78 -8.69 11.41
CA ILE A 233 -4.78 -8.64 12.49
C ILE A 233 -5.41 -8.17 13.80
N THR A 234 -6.22 -7.12 13.76
CA THR A 234 -6.88 -6.60 14.96
C THR A 234 -7.93 -7.58 15.51
N VAL A 235 -8.69 -8.23 14.62
CA VAL A 235 -9.64 -9.29 15.02
C VAL A 235 -8.88 -10.45 15.67
N TYR A 236 -7.74 -10.83 15.12
CA TYR A 236 -6.91 -11.89 15.66
C TYR A 236 -6.30 -11.53 17.03
N VAL A 237 -5.89 -10.27 17.22
CA VAL A 237 -5.42 -9.75 18.51
C VAL A 237 -6.53 -9.84 19.58
N LEU A 238 -7.78 -9.54 19.21
CA LEU A 238 -8.95 -9.74 20.08
C LEU A 238 -9.14 -11.22 20.43
N GLN A 239 -9.02 -12.13 19.46
CA GLN A 239 -9.12 -13.59 19.66
C GLN A 239 -8.00 -14.13 20.57
N MET A 240 -6.86 -13.45 20.65
CA MET A 240 -5.77 -13.76 21.61
C MET A 240 -6.06 -13.29 23.05
N GLY A 241 -7.26 -12.76 23.33
CA GLY A 241 -7.67 -12.36 24.67
C GLY A 241 -7.26 -10.94 25.07
N VAL A 242 -6.79 -10.11 24.14
CA VAL A 242 -6.54 -8.69 24.41
C VAL A 242 -7.88 -7.98 24.57
N SER A 243 -8.01 -7.18 25.64
CA SER A 243 -9.23 -6.42 25.89
C SER A 243 -9.53 -5.45 24.73
N THR A 244 -10.79 -5.25 24.44
CA THR A 244 -11.26 -4.34 23.37
C THR A 244 -10.66 -2.94 23.50
N LYS A 245 -10.50 -2.46 24.74
CA LYS A 245 -9.88 -1.16 25.03
C LYS A 245 -8.42 -1.08 24.61
N SER A 246 -7.64 -2.17 24.75
CA SER A 246 -6.21 -2.19 24.45
C SER A 246 -5.89 -2.76 23.06
N ALA A 247 -6.87 -3.36 22.39
CA ALA A 247 -6.63 -4.06 21.13
C ALA A 247 -6.21 -3.10 20.00
N SER A 248 -6.76 -1.88 19.95
CA SER A 248 -6.35 -0.85 18.98
C SER A 248 -4.87 -0.49 19.15
N LEU A 249 -4.43 -0.25 20.39
CA LEU A 249 -3.04 0.09 20.70
C LEU A 249 -2.10 -1.09 20.38
N SER A 250 -2.45 -2.29 20.83
CA SER A 250 -1.66 -3.50 20.56
C SER A 250 -1.51 -3.76 19.06
N SER A 251 -2.61 -3.64 18.32
CA SER A 251 -2.59 -3.79 16.85
C SER A 251 -1.78 -2.69 16.18
N GLY A 252 -1.91 -1.44 16.62
CA GLY A 252 -1.11 -0.31 16.13
C GLY A 252 0.40 -0.55 16.30
N ILE A 253 0.82 -1.05 17.45
CA ILE A 253 2.22 -1.43 17.71
C ILE A 253 2.67 -2.57 16.78
N ILE A 254 1.83 -3.60 16.59
CA ILE A 254 2.11 -4.74 15.71
C ILE A 254 2.27 -4.30 14.25
N PHE A 255 1.39 -3.45 13.75
CA PHE A 255 1.51 -2.88 12.40
C PHE A 255 2.78 -2.04 12.25
N SER A 256 3.05 -1.17 13.21
CA SER A 256 4.24 -0.31 13.18
C SER A 256 5.55 -1.11 13.31
N ALA A 257 5.54 -2.25 14.01
CA ALA A 257 6.70 -3.13 14.12
C ALA A 257 7.15 -3.64 12.73
N VAL A 258 6.21 -4.06 11.87
CA VAL A 258 6.51 -4.44 10.47
C VAL A 258 7.07 -3.25 9.69
N GLY A 259 6.48 -2.07 9.87
CA GLY A 259 6.94 -0.83 9.22
C GLY A 259 8.36 -0.46 9.63
N ILE A 260 8.65 -0.47 10.93
CA ILE A 260 10.00 -0.21 11.47
C ILE A 260 11.01 -1.22 10.91
N ALA A 261 10.68 -2.51 10.92
CA ALA A 261 11.50 -3.55 10.32
C ALA A 261 11.82 -3.25 8.85
N THR A 262 10.81 -2.78 8.10
CA THR A 262 10.95 -2.40 6.69
C THR A 262 11.91 -1.22 6.51
N VAL A 263 11.76 -0.16 7.29
CA VAL A 263 12.67 1.02 7.23
C VAL A 263 14.11 0.62 7.53
N LEU A 264 14.31 -0.26 8.52
CA LEU A 264 15.64 -0.71 8.90
C LEU A 264 16.31 -1.59 7.83
N MET A 265 15.53 -2.45 7.17
CA MET A 265 16.09 -3.49 6.31
C MET A 265 16.01 -3.20 4.81
N ALA A 266 15.02 -2.45 4.33
CA ALA A 266 14.88 -2.19 2.88
C ALA A 266 16.13 -1.56 2.25
N PRO A 267 16.81 -0.56 2.85
CA PRO A 267 18.05 -0.03 2.30
C PRO A 267 19.20 -1.06 2.30
N ARG A 268 19.25 -1.92 3.31
CA ARG A 268 20.26 -2.99 3.39
C ARG A 268 20.03 -4.05 2.32
N TRP A 269 18.79 -4.49 2.14
CA TRP A 269 18.41 -5.41 1.06
C TRP A 269 18.71 -4.82 -0.32
N GLY A 270 18.46 -3.52 -0.53
CA GLY A 270 18.82 -2.83 -1.78
C GLY A 270 20.31 -2.89 -2.07
N LYS A 271 21.16 -2.60 -1.05
CA LYS A 271 22.61 -2.70 -1.18
C LYS A 271 23.10 -4.13 -1.41
N TRP A 272 22.54 -5.09 -0.68
CA TRP A 272 22.89 -6.51 -0.87
C TRP A 272 22.43 -7.01 -2.23
N GLY A 273 21.27 -6.57 -2.73
CA GLY A 273 20.80 -6.90 -4.09
C GLY A 273 21.76 -6.50 -5.18
N GLY A 274 22.45 -5.37 -5.04
CA GLY A 274 23.52 -4.97 -5.96
C GLY A 274 24.75 -5.88 -5.92
N ARG A 275 24.98 -6.59 -4.81
CA ARG A 275 26.15 -7.50 -4.64
C ARG A 275 25.83 -8.95 -4.97
N ILE A 276 24.71 -9.47 -4.44
CA ILE A 276 24.34 -10.90 -4.55
C ILE A 276 23.32 -11.19 -5.65
N GLY A 277 22.77 -10.12 -6.28
CA GLY A 277 21.70 -10.16 -7.27
C GLY A 277 20.31 -9.99 -6.67
N TYR A 278 19.47 -9.16 -7.30
CA TYR A 278 18.12 -8.85 -6.83
C TYR A 278 17.19 -10.08 -6.83
N GLY A 279 17.42 -11.03 -7.72
CA GLY A 279 16.67 -12.29 -7.74
C GLY A 279 16.86 -13.13 -6.48
N LYS A 280 18.09 -13.18 -5.93
CA LYS A 280 18.37 -13.85 -4.65
C LYS A 280 17.71 -13.12 -3.48
N VAL A 281 17.72 -11.78 -3.48
CA VAL A 281 17.04 -10.97 -2.47
C VAL A 281 15.53 -11.24 -2.50
N LEU A 282 14.91 -11.24 -3.68
CA LEU A 282 13.50 -11.57 -3.85
C LEU A 282 13.18 -12.97 -3.31
N TYR A 283 13.99 -13.97 -3.66
CA TYR A 283 13.82 -15.33 -3.16
C TYR A 283 13.89 -15.42 -1.64
N ILE A 284 14.91 -14.81 -1.02
CA ILE A 284 15.10 -14.81 0.44
C ILE A 284 13.95 -14.05 1.13
N GLY A 285 13.53 -12.92 0.57
CA GLY A 285 12.42 -12.12 1.09
C GLY A 285 11.08 -12.85 1.09
N LEU A 286 10.75 -13.51 -0.02
CA LEU A 286 9.52 -14.31 -0.15
C LEU A 286 9.57 -15.57 0.73
N LEU A 287 10.70 -16.26 0.77
CA LEU A 287 10.87 -17.47 1.59
C LEU A 287 10.81 -17.12 3.07
N GLY A 288 11.60 -16.13 3.53
CA GLY A 288 11.62 -15.70 4.92
C GLY A 288 10.27 -15.10 5.36
N GLY A 289 9.62 -14.31 4.49
CA GLY A 289 8.25 -13.82 4.72
C GLY A 289 7.24 -14.96 4.80
N GLY A 290 7.33 -15.96 3.93
CA GLY A 290 6.45 -17.12 3.95
C GLY A 290 6.62 -17.97 5.20
N ILE A 291 7.86 -18.29 5.60
CA ILE A 291 8.17 -19.00 6.86
C ILE A 291 7.69 -18.17 8.06
N GLY A 292 7.97 -16.86 8.08
CA GLY A 292 7.53 -15.97 9.13
C GLY A 292 6.00 -15.97 9.30
N ASN A 293 5.24 -16.01 8.20
CA ASN A 293 3.78 -16.14 8.26
C ASN A 293 3.35 -17.50 8.83
N ILE A 294 3.93 -18.60 8.35
CA ILE A 294 3.57 -19.95 8.86
C ILE A 294 3.87 -20.05 10.38
N LEU A 295 4.99 -19.52 10.84
CA LEU A 295 5.34 -19.56 12.26
C LEU A 295 4.33 -18.78 13.12
N GLN A 296 3.62 -17.79 12.60
CA GLN A 296 2.58 -17.06 13.33
C GLN A 296 1.40 -17.95 13.72
N PHE A 297 1.18 -19.07 13.02
CA PHE A 297 0.17 -20.06 13.38
C PHE A 297 0.36 -20.64 14.79
N PHE A 298 1.60 -20.80 15.23
CA PHE A 298 1.96 -21.43 16.51
C PHE A 298 1.97 -20.47 17.69
N ILE A 299 1.87 -19.16 17.42
CA ILE A 299 1.91 -18.13 18.47
C ILE A 299 0.51 -17.85 19.00
N THR A 300 0.35 -17.99 20.31
CA THR A 300 -0.94 -17.84 21.01
C THR A 300 -1.05 -16.54 21.81
N ASN A 301 0.04 -15.79 21.95
CA ASN A 301 0.06 -14.52 22.69
C ASN A 301 0.42 -13.35 21.77
N TYR A 302 -0.18 -12.19 22.01
CA TYR A 302 -0.06 -11.01 21.13
C TYR A 302 1.36 -10.38 21.13
N ILE A 303 2.14 -10.55 22.22
CA ILE A 303 3.53 -10.04 22.30
C ILE A 303 4.44 -10.86 21.38
N GLY A 304 4.38 -12.19 21.50
CA GLY A 304 5.13 -13.11 20.62
C GLY A 304 4.72 -12.92 19.16
N PHE A 305 3.42 -12.70 18.92
CA PHE A 305 2.91 -12.39 17.59
C PHE A 305 3.53 -11.08 17.04
N GLY A 306 3.59 -10.01 17.84
CA GLY A 306 4.22 -8.74 17.46
C GLY A 306 5.72 -8.88 17.17
N ILE A 307 6.46 -9.64 17.99
CA ILE A 307 7.88 -9.93 17.76
C ILE A 307 8.06 -10.69 16.43
N LEU A 308 7.25 -11.71 16.19
CA LEU A 308 7.36 -12.49 14.97
C LEU A 308 6.94 -11.69 13.73
N ARG A 309 5.98 -10.77 13.85
CA ARG A 309 5.62 -9.80 12.80
C ARG A 309 6.79 -8.86 12.49
N PHE A 310 7.53 -8.41 13.49
CA PHE A 310 8.75 -7.64 13.27
C PHE A 310 9.79 -8.46 12.49
N VAL A 311 10.05 -9.72 12.90
CA VAL A 311 10.98 -10.61 12.19
C VAL A 311 10.53 -10.88 10.75
N TYR A 312 9.23 -11.16 10.55
CA TYR A 312 8.64 -11.24 9.21
C TYR A 312 8.98 -9.99 8.37
N GLY A 313 8.79 -8.80 8.95
CA GLY A 313 9.07 -7.52 8.29
C GLY A 313 10.53 -7.38 7.87
N LEU A 314 11.50 -7.88 8.66
CA LEU A 314 12.93 -7.81 8.32
C LEU A 314 13.25 -8.56 7.00
N PHE A 315 12.63 -9.70 6.76
CA PHE A 315 12.80 -10.47 5.53
C PHE A 315 11.97 -9.90 4.38
N PHE A 316 10.70 -9.62 4.62
CA PHE A 316 9.78 -9.18 3.59
C PHE A 316 10.13 -7.78 3.04
N ALA A 317 10.85 -6.96 3.81
CA ALA A 317 11.37 -5.65 3.40
C ALA A 317 12.22 -5.67 2.12
N GLY A 318 12.79 -6.81 1.74
CA GLY A 318 13.58 -6.97 0.52
C GLY A 318 12.75 -7.15 -0.76
N VAL A 319 11.48 -7.53 -0.64
CA VAL A 319 10.65 -7.96 -1.77
C VAL A 319 10.40 -6.83 -2.76
N TYR A 320 9.85 -5.70 -2.32
CA TYR A 320 9.52 -4.59 -3.22
C TYR A 320 10.74 -3.90 -3.84
N PRO A 321 11.83 -3.60 -3.10
CA PRO A 321 13.05 -3.08 -3.69
C PRO A 321 13.65 -4.01 -4.74
N ALA A 322 13.63 -5.33 -4.50
CA ALA A 322 14.12 -6.30 -5.46
C ALA A 322 13.27 -6.33 -6.74
N ILE A 323 11.94 -6.38 -6.62
CA ILE A 323 11.02 -6.35 -7.77
C ILE A 323 11.23 -5.07 -8.57
N ASN A 324 11.29 -3.90 -7.92
CA ASN A 324 11.47 -2.61 -8.60
C ASN A 324 12.80 -2.54 -9.36
N ALA A 325 13.89 -3.01 -8.76
CA ALA A 325 15.17 -3.08 -9.43
C ALA A 325 15.17 -4.04 -10.64
N MET A 326 14.49 -5.18 -10.50
CA MET A 326 14.35 -6.14 -11.59
C MET A 326 13.45 -5.63 -12.72
N ILE A 327 12.42 -4.83 -12.43
CA ILE A 327 11.61 -4.15 -13.46
C ILE A 327 12.49 -3.21 -14.29
N VAL A 328 13.38 -2.45 -13.65
CA VAL A 328 14.33 -1.57 -14.35
C VAL A 328 15.27 -2.38 -15.26
N GLN A 329 15.69 -3.58 -14.82
CA GLN A 329 16.56 -4.46 -15.61
C GLN A 329 15.82 -5.15 -16.76
N ALA A 330 14.53 -5.46 -16.57
CA ALA A 330 13.70 -6.19 -17.54
C ALA A 330 13.05 -5.29 -18.59
N THR A 331 13.18 -3.96 -18.49
CA THR A 331 12.47 -3.01 -19.35
C THR A 331 13.39 -1.97 -19.95
N ASP A 332 13.13 -1.60 -21.22
CA ASP A 332 13.85 -0.56 -21.93
C ASP A 332 13.61 0.82 -21.32
N LYS A 333 14.58 1.74 -21.47
CA LYS A 333 14.52 3.10 -20.91
C LYS A 333 13.22 3.83 -21.27
N GLY A 334 12.76 3.73 -22.53
CA GLY A 334 11.54 4.38 -23.02
C GLY A 334 10.23 3.77 -22.49
N PHE A 335 10.27 2.54 -21.96
CA PHE A 335 9.09 1.87 -21.42
C PHE A 335 9.03 1.89 -19.88
N ARG A 336 10.10 2.24 -19.18
CA ARG A 336 10.18 2.17 -17.71
C ARG A 336 9.06 2.89 -16.98
N GLY A 337 8.72 4.12 -17.39
CA GLY A 337 7.62 4.86 -16.75
C GLY A 337 6.29 4.13 -16.84
N ARG A 338 5.97 3.56 -18.00
CA ARG A 338 4.78 2.75 -18.26
C ARG A 338 4.82 1.42 -17.49
N ALA A 339 5.99 0.80 -17.40
CA ALA A 339 6.19 -0.41 -16.60
C ALA A 339 5.91 -0.18 -15.12
N PHE A 340 6.36 0.94 -14.54
CA PHE A 340 6.03 1.30 -13.15
C PHE A 340 4.55 1.63 -12.96
N SER A 341 3.88 2.22 -13.96
CA SER A 341 2.43 2.42 -13.92
C SER A 341 1.67 1.09 -13.91
N LEU A 342 2.07 0.12 -14.72
CA LEU A 342 1.50 -1.23 -14.73
C LEU A 342 1.78 -1.98 -13.42
N ASN A 343 2.98 -1.83 -12.86
CA ASN A 343 3.34 -2.36 -11.54
C ASN A 343 2.43 -1.79 -10.44
N GLN A 344 2.18 -0.49 -10.47
CA GLN A 344 1.25 0.16 -9.55
C GLN A 344 -0.19 -0.37 -9.73
N SER A 345 -0.64 -0.57 -10.98
CA SER A 345 -1.96 -1.14 -11.25
C SER A 345 -2.11 -2.56 -10.71
N ALA A 346 -1.10 -3.40 -10.88
CA ALA A 346 -1.08 -4.76 -10.33
C ALA A 346 -1.15 -4.75 -8.80
N SER A 347 -0.41 -3.84 -8.15
CA SER A 347 -0.47 -3.62 -6.71
C SER A 347 -1.86 -3.15 -6.26
N GLN A 348 -2.48 -2.22 -6.97
CA GLN A 348 -3.82 -1.69 -6.64
C GLN A 348 -4.91 -2.75 -6.72
N ILE A 349 -4.88 -3.63 -7.74
CA ILE A 349 -5.80 -4.76 -7.85
C ILE A 349 -5.67 -5.67 -6.62
N ALA A 350 -4.45 -5.97 -6.21
CA ALA A 350 -4.18 -6.79 -5.04
C ALA A 350 -4.63 -6.11 -3.73
N THR A 351 -4.43 -4.78 -3.61
CA THR A 351 -4.88 -3.98 -2.47
C THR A 351 -6.41 -3.96 -2.36
N MET A 352 -7.11 -3.98 -3.48
CA MET A 352 -8.58 -4.06 -3.53
C MET A 352 -9.07 -5.46 -3.15
N ALA A 353 -8.49 -6.50 -3.75
CA ALA A 353 -8.97 -7.87 -3.61
C ALA A 353 -8.59 -8.50 -2.25
N GLY A 354 -7.39 -8.17 -1.73
CA GLY A 354 -6.85 -8.77 -0.52
C GLY A 354 -7.78 -8.70 0.70
N PRO A 355 -8.21 -7.50 1.12
CA PRO A 355 -9.07 -7.34 2.29
C PRO A 355 -10.42 -8.06 2.15
N ILE A 356 -11.04 -8.02 0.97
CA ILE A 356 -12.32 -8.66 0.69
C ILE A 356 -12.16 -10.18 0.81
N VAL A 357 -11.17 -10.75 0.12
CA VAL A 357 -10.90 -12.19 0.18
C VAL A 357 -10.48 -12.61 1.59
N GLY A 358 -9.67 -11.81 2.27
CA GLY A 358 -9.27 -12.06 3.65
C GLY A 358 -10.46 -12.11 4.61
N GLY A 359 -11.36 -11.13 4.53
CA GLY A 359 -12.57 -11.09 5.32
C GLY A 359 -13.49 -12.29 5.07
N LEU A 360 -13.72 -12.66 3.81
CA LEU A 360 -14.50 -13.82 3.43
C LEU A 360 -13.88 -15.14 3.95
N LEU A 361 -12.58 -15.34 3.74
CA LEU A 361 -11.91 -16.54 4.23
C LEU A 361 -11.85 -16.59 5.76
N GLY A 362 -11.65 -15.44 6.42
CA GLY A 362 -11.63 -15.35 7.89
C GLY A 362 -12.94 -15.68 8.56
N ALA A 363 -14.08 -15.55 7.84
CA ALA A 363 -15.38 -15.98 8.33
C ALA A 363 -15.60 -17.50 8.25
N TRP A 364 -14.90 -18.18 7.33
CA TRP A 364 -15.05 -19.64 7.12
C TRP A 364 -13.94 -20.45 7.81
N LEU A 365 -12.75 -19.86 7.97
CA LEU A 365 -11.58 -20.50 8.51
C LEU A 365 -11.07 -19.72 9.73
N PRO A 366 -10.59 -20.40 10.79
CA PRO A 366 -9.85 -19.68 11.85
C PRO A 366 -8.72 -18.84 11.27
N ILE A 367 -8.61 -17.57 11.68
CA ILE A 367 -7.65 -16.60 11.12
C ILE A 367 -6.21 -17.14 11.11
N ARG A 368 -5.83 -17.94 12.10
CA ARG A 368 -4.51 -18.57 12.15
C ARG A 368 -4.16 -19.40 10.91
N TRP A 369 -5.15 -20.06 10.27
CA TRP A 369 -4.93 -20.84 9.05
C TRP A 369 -4.61 -19.93 7.85
N LEU A 370 -5.12 -18.71 7.84
CA LEU A 370 -4.80 -17.75 6.78
C LEU A 370 -3.32 -17.38 6.78
N PHE A 371 -2.65 -17.39 7.94
CA PHE A 371 -1.19 -17.22 8.00
C PHE A 371 -0.46 -18.39 7.31
N VAL A 372 -0.95 -19.62 7.48
CA VAL A 372 -0.37 -20.82 6.84
C VAL A 372 -0.59 -20.78 5.33
N ILE A 373 -1.82 -20.53 4.88
CA ILE A 373 -2.18 -20.43 3.46
C ILE A 373 -1.36 -19.33 2.79
N ASN A 374 -1.31 -18.17 3.39
CA ASN A 374 -0.59 -17.02 2.90
C ASN A 374 0.94 -17.26 2.87
N GLY A 375 1.49 -17.84 3.93
CA GLY A 375 2.90 -18.22 3.99
C GLY A 375 3.26 -19.27 2.95
N GLY A 376 2.39 -20.28 2.77
CA GLY A 376 2.54 -21.29 1.72
C GLY A 376 2.53 -20.70 0.31
N ALA A 377 1.64 -19.74 0.05
CA ALA A 377 1.60 -19.04 -1.24
C ALA A 377 2.91 -18.26 -1.52
N LEU A 378 3.46 -17.56 -0.52
CA LEU A 378 4.74 -16.86 -0.67
C LEU A 378 5.91 -17.83 -0.91
N ILE A 379 5.96 -18.95 -0.20
CA ILE A 379 7.00 -20.00 -0.40
C ILE A 379 6.86 -20.59 -1.79
N LEU A 380 5.64 -20.91 -2.22
CA LEU A 380 5.40 -21.44 -3.57
C LEU A 380 5.89 -20.43 -4.63
N CYS A 381 5.58 -19.15 -4.47
CA CYS A 381 6.09 -18.10 -5.36
C CYS A 381 7.63 -18.03 -5.37
N ALA A 382 8.26 -18.14 -4.19
CA ALA A 382 9.73 -18.18 -4.11
C ALA A 382 10.32 -19.37 -4.87
N VAL A 383 9.75 -20.56 -4.70
CA VAL A 383 10.19 -21.79 -5.38
C VAL A 383 9.98 -21.69 -6.88
N LEU A 384 8.79 -21.26 -7.34
CA LEU A 384 8.48 -21.08 -8.76
C LEU A 384 9.40 -20.05 -9.43
N TYR A 385 9.73 -18.99 -8.72
CA TYR A 385 10.69 -18.00 -9.20
C TYR A 385 12.07 -18.62 -9.38
N LYS A 386 12.58 -19.34 -8.37
CA LYS A 386 13.91 -19.96 -8.40
C LYS A 386 14.03 -21.02 -9.53
N THR A 387 13.02 -21.88 -9.68
CA THR A 387 13.03 -22.92 -10.73
C THR A 387 13.01 -22.33 -12.13
N ARG A 388 12.24 -21.25 -12.35
CA ARG A 388 12.22 -20.56 -13.66
C ARG A 388 13.53 -19.84 -13.96
N SER A 389 14.13 -19.17 -12.96
CA SER A 389 15.43 -18.50 -13.11
C SER A 389 16.52 -19.51 -13.48
N ALA A 390 16.60 -20.64 -12.78
CA ALA A 390 17.56 -21.71 -13.06
C ALA A 390 17.36 -22.31 -14.47
N ALA A 391 16.12 -22.48 -14.93
CA ALA A 391 15.83 -22.98 -16.28
C ALA A 391 16.25 -22.00 -17.39
N VAL A 392 16.16 -20.71 -17.14
CA VAL A 392 16.62 -19.66 -18.09
C VAL A 392 18.15 -19.63 -18.15
N GLU A 393 18.83 -19.71 -17.03
CA GLU A 393 20.30 -19.76 -16.94
C GLU A 393 20.85 -21.00 -17.65
N ALA A 394 20.23 -22.18 -17.42
CA ALA A 394 20.62 -23.43 -18.07
C ALA A 394 20.45 -23.38 -19.60
N ARG A 395 19.40 -22.74 -20.11
CA ARG A 395 19.19 -22.55 -21.55
C ARG A 395 20.22 -21.58 -22.16
N GLY A 396 20.56 -20.51 -21.45
CA GLY A 396 21.58 -19.54 -21.85
C GLY A 396 22.97 -20.17 -21.99
N SER A 397 23.36 -21.00 -21.03
CA SER A 397 24.66 -21.71 -21.04
C SER A 397 24.76 -22.74 -22.17
N VAL A 398 23.67 -23.46 -22.49
CA VAL A 398 23.64 -24.43 -23.62
C VAL A 398 23.76 -23.71 -24.97
N VAL A 399 23.17 -22.51 -25.10
CA VAL A 399 23.29 -21.71 -26.34
C VAL A 399 24.71 -21.17 -26.54
N GLN A 400 25.35 -20.73 -25.44
CA GLN A 400 26.75 -20.26 -25.48
C GLN A 400 27.74 -21.39 -25.72
N ALA A 401 27.50 -22.59 -25.23
CA ALA A 401 28.34 -23.76 -25.47
C ALA A 401 28.22 -24.33 -26.89
N ARG A 402 27.20 -23.94 -27.66
CA ARG A 402 26.99 -24.34 -29.07
C ARG A 402 27.49 -23.31 -30.09
N ARG A 403 27.98 -22.15 -29.62
CA ARG A 403 28.67 -21.15 -30.43
C ARG A 403 30.18 -21.21 -30.20
#